data_0b0cdd6d306e7a681ab0303e396c2853
#
_entry.id   0b0cdd6d306e7a681ab0303e396c2853
#
_cell.length_a   1.000
_cell.length_b   1.000
_cell.length_c   1.000
_cell.angle_alpha   90.00
_cell.angle_beta   90.00
_cell.angle_gamma   90.00
#
_symmetry.space_group_name_H-M   'P 1'
#
loop_
_entity.id
_entity.type
_entity.pdbx_description
1 polymer ?
#
loop_
_entity_poly.entity_id
_entity_poly.type
_entity_poly.pdbx_seq_one_letter_code
_entity_poly.pdbx_strand_id
1 'polypeptide(L)'
;TVTKPSEAMLQAMMKAEVGDDVFRTDPTVNALEEKAAKLFGMEAALFCPSGTMTNQIAMNVHTGRLEEVICHEYSHVYQYETGGYAANSGIPLSLLPGDFGKINADQIAAAIRPDYDWLPKSKLVVLENTTNKGGGSYYTLEEIRPIRKLCAEQGLGLHMDGARFFNALVELGDDPAEWGAEFDSISICLSKGLGAPIGSLLLGNEKMMKQARRQRKVMGGGMRQAGFLAAAGIYALDNNVDRLKEDHENARMISGVLEKLDLVENIRRVQTNILIFDVKKPWTADSFLEKIKEAGIAAAPFGPQTVRFVTHLDVTKEMVGEVIE
;
A
#
# COMPACT_ATOMS: atom_id res chain seq x y z
N THR A 1 9.94 1.94 -2.85
CA THR A 1 10.40 1.17 -4.01
C THR A 1 10.85 2.14 -5.10
N VAL A 2 11.95 1.83 -5.74
CA VAL A 2 12.59 2.69 -6.77
C VAL A 2 12.57 2.00 -8.14
N THR A 3 11.61 1.09 -8.35
CA THR A 3 11.43 0.35 -9.60
C THR A 3 11.27 1.26 -10.81
N LYS A 4 11.91 0.87 -11.91
CA LYS A 4 11.77 1.54 -13.21
C LYS A 4 10.85 0.72 -14.11
N PRO A 5 10.11 1.36 -15.03
CA PRO A 5 9.33 0.63 -16.02
C PRO A 5 10.24 -0.17 -16.93
N SER A 6 9.84 -1.41 -17.25
CA SER A 6 10.53 -2.23 -18.23
C SER A 6 10.35 -1.68 -19.65
N GLU A 7 11.24 -2.06 -20.57
CA GLU A 7 11.14 -1.66 -21.98
C GLU A 7 9.76 -2.05 -22.58
N ALA A 8 9.27 -3.24 -22.27
CA ALA A 8 7.95 -3.69 -22.74
C ALA A 8 6.80 -2.82 -22.19
N MET A 9 6.89 -2.38 -20.93
CA MET A 9 5.95 -1.44 -20.35
C MET A 9 6.02 -0.06 -21.02
N LEU A 10 7.22 0.45 -21.30
CA LEU A 10 7.40 1.70 -22.04
C LEU A 10 6.78 1.62 -23.44
N GLN A 11 6.96 0.49 -24.15
CA GLN A 11 6.32 0.26 -25.43
C GLN A 11 4.78 0.23 -25.35
N ALA A 12 4.22 -0.35 -24.28
CA ALA A 12 2.79 -0.32 -24.03
C ALA A 12 2.28 1.13 -23.83
N MET A 13 3.02 1.93 -23.07
CA MET A 13 2.71 3.35 -22.86
C MET A 13 2.72 4.13 -24.18
N MET A 14 3.74 3.93 -25.02
CA MET A 14 3.88 4.62 -26.31
C MET A 14 2.76 4.28 -27.31
N LYS A 15 2.16 3.11 -27.20
CA LYS A 15 1.07 2.63 -28.07
C LYS A 15 -0.33 2.90 -27.50
N ALA A 16 -0.42 3.53 -26.31
CA ALA A 16 -1.70 3.76 -25.66
C ALA A 16 -2.61 4.66 -26.48
N GLU A 17 -3.86 4.25 -26.65
CA GLU A 17 -4.91 5.12 -27.14
C GLU A 17 -5.33 6.08 -26.01
N VAL A 18 -5.33 7.38 -26.28
CA VAL A 18 -5.58 8.41 -25.26
C VAL A 18 -6.75 9.30 -25.61
N GLY A 19 -7.39 9.81 -24.59
CA GLY A 19 -8.43 10.83 -24.66
C GLY A 19 -8.29 11.80 -23.49
N ASP A 20 -9.38 12.40 -23.03
CA ASP A 20 -9.35 13.32 -21.88
C ASP A 20 -10.03 12.67 -20.66
N ASP A 21 -9.26 12.25 -19.65
CA ASP A 21 -9.80 11.64 -18.43
C ASP A 21 -10.72 12.59 -17.63
N VAL A 22 -10.55 13.91 -17.75
CA VAL A 22 -11.45 14.87 -17.10
C VAL A 22 -12.88 14.75 -17.64
N PHE A 23 -13.02 14.40 -18.91
CA PHE A 23 -14.31 14.14 -19.57
C PHE A 23 -14.67 12.66 -19.63
N ARG A 24 -13.86 11.77 -19.05
CA ARG A 24 -14.02 10.31 -19.09
C ARG A 24 -13.97 9.74 -20.51
N THR A 25 -13.24 10.39 -21.40
CA THR A 25 -13.10 9.97 -22.80
C THR A 25 -11.73 9.34 -23.08
N ASP A 26 -10.87 9.16 -22.09
CA ASP A 26 -9.63 8.41 -22.24
C ASP A 26 -9.91 6.90 -22.16
N PRO A 27 -9.82 6.17 -23.28
CA PRO A 27 -10.22 4.76 -23.32
C PRO A 27 -9.30 3.87 -22.48
N THR A 28 -8.01 4.20 -22.41
CA THR A 28 -7.04 3.39 -21.66
C THR A 28 -7.19 3.59 -20.15
N VAL A 29 -7.50 4.80 -19.68
CA VAL A 29 -7.86 5.03 -18.27
C VAL A 29 -9.12 4.27 -17.91
N ASN A 30 -10.16 4.34 -18.74
CA ASN A 30 -11.40 3.62 -18.50
C ASN A 30 -11.17 2.10 -18.44
N ALA A 31 -10.37 1.55 -19.34
CA ALA A 31 -10.03 0.13 -19.36
C ALA A 31 -9.24 -0.31 -18.10
N LEU A 32 -8.32 0.52 -17.60
CA LEU A 32 -7.60 0.25 -16.35
C LEU A 32 -8.54 0.25 -15.15
N GLU A 33 -9.42 1.28 -15.04
CA GLU A 33 -10.39 1.41 -13.95
C GLU A 33 -11.36 0.20 -13.95
N GLU A 34 -11.90 -0.18 -15.10
CA GLU A 34 -12.78 -1.34 -15.26
C GLU A 34 -12.07 -2.66 -14.91
N LYS A 35 -10.85 -2.86 -15.42
CA LYS A 35 -10.05 -4.05 -15.14
C LYS A 35 -9.80 -4.24 -13.66
N ALA A 36 -9.43 -3.17 -12.96
CA ALA A 36 -9.14 -3.24 -11.52
C ALA A 36 -10.43 -3.48 -10.71
N ALA A 37 -11.52 -2.80 -11.04
CA ALA A 37 -12.82 -3.01 -10.40
C ALA A 37 -13.28 -4.46 -10.54
N LYS A 38 -13.19 -5.01 -11.75
CA LYS A 38 -13.54 -6.41 -12.03
C LYS A 38 -12.66 -7.40 -11.27
N LEU A 39 -11.35 -7.14 -11.21
CA LEU A 39 -10.39 -8.01 -10.50
C LEU A 39 -10.74 -8.16 -9.02
N PHE A 40 -11.20 -7.09 -8.38
CA PHE A 40 -11.58 -7.09 -6.96
C PHE A 40 -13.08 -7.30 -6.73
N GLY A 41 -13.88 -7.57 -7.76
CA GLY A 41 -15.34 -7.71 -7.64
C GLY A 41 -16.03 -6.46 -7.10
N MET A 42 -15.43 -5.28 -7.29
CA MET A 42 -15.98 -3.99 -6.88
C MET A 42 -16.67 -3.27 -8.04
N GLU A 43 -17.57 -2.32 -7.73
CA GLU A 43 -18.40 -1.66 -8.75
C GLU A 43 -17.61 -0.70 -9.66
N ALA A 44 -16.62 -0.02 -9.09
CA ALA A 44 -15.85 1.00 -9.81
C ALA A 44 -14.46 1.22 -9.22
N ALA A 45 -13.59 1.82 -10.04
CA ALA A 45 -12.27 2.29 -9.61
C ALA A 45 -12.01 3.73 -10.08
N LEU A 46 -11.00 4.36 -9.51
CA LEU A 46 -10.52 5.69 -9.86
C LEU A 46 -9.00 5.70 -9.95
N PHE A 47 -8.47 6.00 -11.12
CA PHE A 47 -7.03 6.16 -11.33
C PHE A 47 -6.54 7.51 -10.77
N CYS A 48 -5.51 7.46 -9.93
CA CYS A 48 -4.89 8.60 -9.28
C CYS A 48 -3.37 8.59 -9.45
N PRO A 49 -2.69 9.75 -9.36
CA PRO A 49 -1.24 9.85 -9.46
C PRO A 49 -0.46 9.06 -8.40
N SER A 50 -1.00 8.91 -7.20
CA SER A 50 -0.28 8.30 -6.07
C SER A 50 -1.19 7.59 -5.07
N GLY A 51 -0.62 6.65 -4.29
CA GLY A 51 -1.30 6.00 -3.17
C GLY A 51 -1.66 6.96 -2.04
N THR A 52 -0.84 7.98 -1.79
CA THR A 52 -1.21 9.04 -0.85
C THR A 52 -2.52 9.71 -1.26
N MET A 53 -2.68 10.04 -2.55
CA MET A 53 -3.91 10.66 -3.01
C MET A 53 -5.12 9.73 -2.87
N THR A 54 -5.00 8.43 -3.19
CA THR A 54 -6.10 7.46 -3.04
C THR A 54 -6.52 7.31 -1.57
N ASN A 55 -5.57 7.22 -0.63
CA ASN A 55 -5.86 7.16 0.80
C ASN A 55 -6.52 8.45 1.31
N GLN A 56 -5.99 9.62 0.92
CA GLN A 56 -6.57 10.91 1.33
C GLN A 56 -7.98 11.10 0.79
N ILE A 57 -8.25 10.68 -0.46
CA ILE A 57 -9.59 10.68 -1.04
C ILE A 57 -10.50 9.71 -0.27
N ALA A 58 -10.04 8.48 0.02
CA ALA A 58 -10.82 7.50 0.76
C ALA A 58 -11.23 8.04 2.12
N MET A 59 -10.29 8.55 2.91
CA MET A 59 -10.62 9.16 4.21
C MET A 59 -11.63 10.29 4.06
N ASN A 60 -11.44 11.19 3.08
CA ASN A 60 -12.33 12.33 2.85
C ASN A 60 -13.77 11.92 2.50
N VAL A 61 -13.94 10.89 1.65
CA VAL A 61 -15.28 10.47 1.19
C VAL A 61 -16.01 9.57 2.19
N HIS A 62 -15.29 8.91 3.09
CA HIS A 62 -15.86 8.09 4.16
C HIS A 62 -16.21 8.88 5.41
N THR A 63 -15.61 10.06 5.59
CA THR A 63 -15.77 10.84 6.84
C THR A 63 -16.28 12.24 6.56
N GLY A 64 -16.79 12.86 7.60
CA GLY A 64 -17.20 14.26 7.63
C GLY A 64 -16.56 15.01 8.80
N ARG A 65 -16.95 16.26 8.96
CA ARG A 65 -16.49 17.08 10.10
C ARG A 65 -16.96 16.46 11.41
N LEU A 66 -16.13 16.55 12.46
CA LEU A 66 -16.37 16.02 13.80
C LEU A 66 -16.35 14.49 13.87
N GLU A 67 -15.84 13.83 12.82
CA GLU A 67 -15.64 12.40 12.79
C GLU A 67 -14.15 12.06 12.88
N GLU A 68 -13.82 10.81 13.29
CA GLU A 68 -12.45 10.33 13.40
C GLU A 68 -12.25 9.02 12.64
N VAL A 69 -11.00 8.74 12.35
CA VAL A 69 -10.53 7.49 11.73
C VAL A 69 -9.71 6.69 12.74
N ILE A 70 -10.01 5.41 12.86
CA ILE A 70 -9.23 4.45 13.67
C ILE A 70 -8.21 3.77 12.77
N CYS A 71 -6.93 3.77 13.16
CA CYS A 71 -5.86 3.07 12.45
C CYS A 71 -4.73 2.68 13.38
N HIS A 72 -3.81 1.82 12.89
CA HIS A 72 -2.60 1.49 13.63
C HIS A 72 -1.65 2.69 13.69
N GLU A 73 -0.92 2.90 14.81
CA GLU A 73 0.03 4.00 15.00
C GLU A 73 1.19 4.02 13.98
N TYR A 74 1.47 2.89 13.32
CA TYR A 74 2.48 2.76 12.26
C TYR A 74 1.89 2.85 10.84
N SER A 75 0.58 3.05 10.69
CA SER A 75 -0.06 3.17 9.37
C SER A 75 0.56 4.29 8.55
N HIS A 76 0.70 4.04 7.25
CA HIS A 76 1.26 5.00 6.30
C HIS A 76 0.47 6.31 6.28
N VAL A 77 -0.85 6.25 6.36
CA VAL A 77 -1.75 7.41 6.39
C VAL A 77 -1.46 8.38 7.54
N TYR A 78 -0.91 7.87 8.66
CA TYR A 78 -0.48 8.68 9.78
C TYR A 78 0.97 9.14 9.65
N GLN A 79 1.89 8.19 9.34
CA GLN A 79 3.33 8.40 9.47
C GLN A 79 3.95 9.14 8.28
N TYR A 80 3.41 8.96 7.06
CA TYR A 80 4.12 9.32 5.81
C TYR A 80 3.31 10.13 4.82
N GLU A 81 2.13 10.63 5.22
CA GLU A 81 1.28 11.44 4.35
C GLU A 81 1.17 12.91 4.83
N THR A 82 2.19 13.37 5.55
CA THR A 82 2.39 14.78 5.93
C THR A 82 1.18 15.40 6.67
N GLY A 83 0.46 14.61 7.47
CA GLY A 83 -0.75 15.07 8.15
C GLY A 83 -1.93 15.34 7.19
N GLY A 84 -1.93 14.68 6.01
CA GLY A 84 -2.95 14.88 4.98
C GLY A 84 -4.38 14.65 5.48
N TYR A 85 -4.59 13.73 6.41
CA TYR A 85 -5.88 13.50 7.07
C TYR A 85 -6.47 14.76 7.71
N ALA A 86 -5.60 15.60 8.32
CA ALA A 86 -6.00 16.88 8.89
C ALA A 86 -6.13 17.95 7.81
N ALA A 87 -5.16 18.04 6.88
CA ALA A 87 -5.13 19.07 5.85
C ALA A 87 -6.25 18.93 4.81
N ASN A 88 -6.55 17.70 4.36
CA ASN A 88 -7.53 17.44 3.29
C ASN A 88 -8.94 17.15 3.81
N SER A 89 -9.05 16.56 5.00
CA SER A 89 -10.35 16.09 5.54
C SER A 89 -10.74 16.76 6.84
N GLY A 90 -9.80 17.40 7.54
CA GLY A 90 -10.06 18.07 8.82
C GLY A 90 -10.45 17.10 9.95
N ILE A 91 -9.97 15.87 9.89
CA ILE A 91 -10.31 14.79 10.82
C ILE A 91 -9.14 14.44 11.74
N PRO A 92 -9.39 14.05 13.00
CA PRO A 92 -8.40 13.41 13.85
C PRO A 92 -8.25 11.91 13.54
N LEU A 93 -7.14 11.33 13.99
CA LEU A 93 -6.92 9.89 13.98
C LEU A 93 -6.90 9.33 15.41
N SER A 94 -7.58 8.22 15.62
CA SER A 94 -7.51 7.37 16.81
C SER A 94 -6.47 6.29 16.55
N LEU A 95 -5.28 6.40 17.17
CA LEU A 95 -4.14 5.55 16.92
C LEU A 95 -4.11 4.38 17.90
N LEU A 96 -4.00 3.17 17.36
CA LEU A 96 -3.93 1.95 18.15
C LEU A 96 -2.54 1.31 18.06
N PRO A 97 -2.00 0.81 19.16
CA PRO A 97 -0.86 -0.09 19.13
C PRO A 97 -1.30 -1.45 18.60
N GLY A 98 -0.36 -2.21 18.06
CA GLY A 98 -0.63 -3.58 17.61
C GLY A 98 0.65 -4.27 17.15
N ASP A 99 0.54 -5.54 16.79
CA ASP A 99 1.67 -6.35 16.41
C ASP A 99 1.94 -6.26 14.90
N PHE A 100 3.19 -5.96 14.55
CA PHE A 100 3.63 -5.89 13.15
C PHE A 100 2.81 -4.97 12.25
N GLY A 101 2.26 -3.89 12.82
CA GLY A 101 1.44 -2.93 12.07
C GLY A 101 -0.02 -3.35 11.90
N LYS A 102 -0.47 -4.41 12.59
CA LYS A 102 -1.85 -4.93 12.54
C LYS A 102 -2.61 -4.64 13.84
N ILE A 103 -3.90 -4.39 13.70
CA ILE A 103 -4.88 -4.23 14.79
C ILE A 103 -6.01 -5.25 14.59
N ASN A 104 -6.64 -5.68 15.68
CA ASN A 104 -7.71 -6.66 15.65
C ASN A 104 -9.07 -6.06 16.02
N ALA A 105 -10.13 -6.86 15.90
CA ALA A 105 -11.50 -6.42 16.17
C ALA A 105 -11.71 -5.95 17.62
N ASP A 106 -11.10 -6.61 18.60
CA ASP A 106 -11.26 -6.25 20.02
C ASP A 106 -10.61 -4.90 20.32
N GLN A 107 -9.43 -4.65 19.77
CA GLN A 107 -8.74 -3.35 19.88
C GLN A 107 -9.57 -2.23 19.24
N ILE A 108 -10.12 -2.47 18.04
CA ILE A 108 -10.98 -1.52 17.35
C ILE A 108 -12.27 -1.28 18.17
N ALA A 109 -12.93 -2.32 18.68
CA ALA A 109 -14.13 -2.20 19.49
C ALA A 109 -13.89 -1.33 20.74
N ALA A 110 -12.77 -1.52 21.42
CA ALA A 110 -12.40 -0.72 22.59
C ALA A 110 -12.10 0.75 22.26
N ALA A 111 -11.76 1.06 21.01
CA ALA A 111 -11.44 2.41 20.56
C ALA A 111 -12.65 3.19 20.01
N ILE A 112 -13.75 2.52 19.71
CA ILE A 112 -14.97 3.18 19.23
C ILE A 112 -15.49 4.14 20.32
N ARG A 113 -15.66 5.41 19.93
CA ARG A 113 -16.12 6.44 20.87
C ARG A 113 -17.60 6.27 21.18
N PRO A 114 -17.99 6.39 22.45
CA PRO A 114 -19.40 6.51 22.82
C PRO A 114 -20.00 7.81 22.24
N ASP A 115 -21.30 7.81 22.01
CA ASP A 115 -22.03 8.96 21.44
C ASP A 115 -22.24 10.05 22.49
N TYR A 116 -21.20 10.89 22.67
CA TYR A 116 -21.21 12.05 23.55
C TYR A 116 -20.85 13.32 22.76
N ASP A 117 -21.48 14.43 23.10
CA ASP A 117 -21.31 15.73 22.42
C ASP A 117 -19.88 16.26 22.41
N TRP A 118 -19.04 15.83 23.35
CA TRP A 118 -17.64 16.26 23.49
C TRP A 118 -16.62 15.30 22.88
N LEU A 119 -17.06 14.25 22.18
CA LEU A 119 -16.18 13.30 21.50
C LEU A 119 -16.40 13.32 19.99
N PRO A 120 -15.33 13.12 19.19
CA PRO A 120 -15.51 12.88 17.76
C PRO A 120 -16.20 11.53 17.56
N LYS A 121 -17.00 11.42 16.51
CA LYS A 121 -17.66 10.16 16.16
C LYS A 121 -16.70 9.25 15.38
N SER A 122 -16.44 8.06 15.85
CA SER A 122 -15.70 7.05 15.09
C SER A 122 -16.47 6.68 13.82
N LYS A 123 -15.81 6.76 12.64
CA LYS A 123 -16.52 6.61 11.36
C LYS A 123 -15.86 5.67 10.37
N LEU A 124 -14.55 5.55 10.39
CA LEU A 124 -13.77 4.75 9.45
C LEU A 124 -12.69 3.99 10.19
N VAL A 125 -12.46 2.75 9.78
CA VAL A 125 -11.25 1.97 10.12
C VAL A 125 -10.37 1.90 8.89
N VAL A 126 -9.07 2.21 9.04
CA VAL A 126 -8.07 2.06 7.98
C VAL A 126 -7.06 0.99 8.39
N LEU A 127 -6.93 -0.03 7.54
CA LEU A 127 -5.95 -1.10 7.68
C LEU A 127 -4.91 -0.99 6.57
N GLU A 128 -3.66 -1.36 6.84
CA GLU A 128 -2.58 -1.37 5.85
C GLU A 128 -2.18 -2.80 5.51
N ASN A 129 -2.16 -3.16 4.23
CA ASN A 129 -1.78 -4.50 3.75
C ASN A 129 -0.98 -4.43 2.43
N THR A 130 0.28 -4.87 2.37
CA THR A 130 1.13 -5.31 3.50
C THR A 130 1.65 -4.12 4.30
N THR A 131 1.89 -4.32 5.59
CA THR A 131 2.32 -3.24 6.47
C THR A 131 3.78 -2.87 6.23
N ASN A 132 4.06 -1.60 6.00
CA ASN A 132 5.42 -1.13 5.73
C ASN A 132 6.32 -1.19 6.97
N LYS A 133 5.89 -0.56 8.07
CA LYS A 133 6.64 -0.58 9.34
C LYS A 133 6.56 -1.93 10.05
N GLY A 134 5.60 -2.76 9.72
CA GLY A 134 5.49 -4.13 10.21
C GLY A 134 6.43 -5.13 9.52
N GLY A 135 7.25 -4.70 8.54
CA GLY A 135 8.19 -5.59 7.84
C GLY A 135 7.55 -6.40 6.72
N GLY A 136 6.54 -5.85 6.07
CA GLY A 136 5.83 -6.55 4.99
C GLY A 136 4.88 -7.63 5.47
N SER A 137 4.49 -7.59 6.76
CA SER A 137 3.47 -8.48 7.31
C SER A 137 2.11 -8.20 6.65
N TYR A 138 1.27 -9.21 6.61
CA TYR A 138 -0.06 -9.10 6.00
C TYR A 138 -1.15 -9.66 6.89
N TYR A 139 -2.38 -9.21 6.66
CA TYR A 139 -3.58 -9.82 7.20
C TYR A 139 -3.99 -11.01 6.37
N THR A 140 -4.70 -11.95 6.99
CA THR A 140 -5.45 -13.01 6.32
C THR A 140 -6.95 -12.67 6.32
N LEU A 141 -7.74 -13.32 5.46
CA LEU A 141 -9.20 -13.15 5.49
C LEU A 141 -9.83 -13.55 6.83
N GLU A 142 -9.22 -14.50 7.53
CA GLU A 142 -9.64 -14.90 8.88
C GLU A 142 -9.48 -13.78 9.90
N GLU A 143 -8.43 -12.97 9.78
CA GLU A 143 -8.20 -11.79 10.62
C GLU A 143 -9.10 -10.61 10.20
N ILE A 144 -9.43 -10.47 8.91
CA ILE A 144 -10.24 -9.35 8.38
C ILE A 144 -11.74 -9.54 8.67
N ARG A 145 -12.28 -10.73 8.51
CA ARG A 145 -13.73 -10.99 8.66
C ARG A 145 -14.31 -10.57 10.01
N PRO A 146 -13.65 -10.80 11.16
CA PRO A 146 -14.11 -10.25 12.44
C PRO A 146 -14.13 -8.71 12.48
N ILE A 147 -13.13 -8.05 11.86
CA ILE A 147 -13.08 -6.59 11.76
C ILE A 147 -14.22 -6.08 10.88
N ARG A 148 -14.44 -6.70 9.71
CA ARG A 148 -15.56 -6.36 8.81
C ARG A 148 -16.91 -6.47 9.52
N LYS A 149 -17.12 -7.58 10.23
CA LYS A 149 -18.34 -7.81 11.01
C LYS A 149 -18.56 -6.68 12.03
N LEU A 150 -17.54 -6.36 12.83
CA LEU A 150 -17.60 -5.28 13.80
C LEU A 150 -17.94 -3.94 13.13
N CYS A 151 -17.24 -3.61 12.03
CA CYS A 151 -17.48 -2.36 11.30
C CYS A 151 -18.93 -2.28 10.80
N ALA A 152 -19.48 -3.35 10.25
CA ALA A 152 -20.85 -3.41 9.80
C ALA A 152 -21.87 -3.22 10.93
N GLU A 153 -21.66 -3.87 12.08
CA GLU A 153 -22.52 -3.77 13.27
C GLU A 153 -22.49 -2.35 13.89
N GLN A 154 -21.35 -1.67 13.82
CA GLN A 154 -21.15 -0.33 14.38
C GLN A 154 -21.36 0.82 13.38
N GLY A 155 -21.68 0.52 12.12
CA GLY A 155 -21.86 1.53 11.07
C GLY A 155 -20.58 2.29 10.70
N LEU A 156 -19.43 1.63 10.85
CA LEU A 156 -18.11 2.12 10.44
C LEU A 156 -17.82 1.71 9.01
N GLY A 157 -17.15 2.59 8.26
CA GLY A 157 -16.50 2.20 7.00
C GLY A 157 -15.23 1.39 7.26
N LEU A 158 -14.85 0.56 6.30
CA LEU A 158 -13.58 -0.19 6.31
C LEU A 158 -12.80 0.07 5.02
N HIS A 159 -11.64 0.71 5.14
CA HIS A 159 -10.73 1.03 4.04
C HIS A 159 -9.42 0.25 4.16
N MET A 160 -8.91 -0.26 3.04
CA MET A 160 -7.58 -0.85 2.97
C MET A 160 -6.59 0.04 2.22
N ASP A 161 -5.53 0.48 2.92
CA ASP A 161 -4.30 0.91 2.25
C ASP A 161 -3.57 -0.32 1.74
N GLY A 162 -3.83 -0.67 0.51
CA GLY A 162 -3.26 -1.82 -0.19
C GLY A 162 -2.04 -1.49 -1.04
N ALA A 163 -1.20 -0.56 -0.59
CA ALA A 163 -0.04 -0.08 -1.36
C ALA A 163 0.88 -1.22 -1.85
N ARG A 164 0.92 -2.36 -1.15
CA ARG A 164 1.62 -3.59 -1.54
C ARG A 164 0.72 -4.83 -1.45
N PHE A 165 -0.57 -4.67 -1.62
CA PHE A 165 -1.52 -5.74 -1.39
C PHE A 165 -1.32 -6.95 -2.31
N PHE A 166 -0.88 -6.74 -3.55
CA PHE A 166 -0.53 -7.85 -4.44
C PHE A 166 0.57 -8.76 -3.89
N ASN A 167 1.48 -8.25 -3.03
CA ASN A 167 2.45 -9.11 -2.34
C ASN A 167 1.76 -10.06 -1.36
N ALA A 168 0.72 -9.61 -0.63
CA ALA A 168 -0.07 -10.47 0.24
C ALA A 168 -0.86 -11.51 -0.57
N LEU A 169 -1.54 -11.09 -1.63
CA LEU A 169 -2.32 -11.99 -2.50
C LEU A 169 -1.48 -13.12 -3.10
N VAL A 170 -0.26 -12.79 -3.53
CA VAL A 170 0.66 -13.78 -4.11
C VAL A 170 1.16 -14.80 -3.08
N GLU A 171 1.37 -14.40 -1.82
CA GLU A 171 1.76 -15.33 -0.74
C GLU A 171 0.58 -16.18 -0.27
N LEU A 172 -0.63 -15.61 -0.19
CA LEU A 172 -1.82 -16.30 0.28
C LEU A 172 -2.44 -17.20 -0.80
N GLY A 173 -2.32 -16.82 -2.06
CA GLY A 173 -3.02 -17.49 -3.17
C GLY A 173 -4.51 -17.20 -3.19
N ASP A 174 -4.96 -16.13 -2.53
CA ASP A 174 -6.36 -15.76 -2.40
C ASP A 174 -6.90 -15.11 -3.68
N ASP A 175 -8.21 -15.23 -3.90
CA ASP A 175 -8.92 -14.48 -4.94
C ASP A 175 -9.08 -13.01 -4.50
N PRO A 176 -8.61 -12.03 -5.29
CA PRO A 176 -8.82 -10.61 -5.00
C PRO A 176 -10.29 -10.22 -4.76
N ALA A 177 -11.24 -10.91 -5.42
CA ALA A 177 -12.66 -10.63 -5.28
C ALA A 177 -13.20 -10.97 -3.87
N GLU A 178 -12.66 -11.99 -3.20
CA GLU A 178 -13.01 -12.27 -1.80
C GLU A 178 -12.62 -11.11 -0.88
N TRP A 179 -11.45 -10.51 -1.13
CA TRP A 179 -11.00 -9.35 -0.39
C TRP A 179 -11.82 -8.10 -0.69
N GLY A 180 -12.19 -7.91 -1.97
CA GLY A 180 -13.05 -6.80 -2.36
C GLY A 180 -14.40 -6.81 -1.64
N ALA A 181 -14.95 -8.00 -1.34
CA ALA A 181 -16.21 -8.15 -0.60
C ALA A 181 -16.12 -7.72 0.87
N GLU A 182 -14.93 -7.73 1.47
CA GLU A 182 -14.73 -7.38 2.88
C GLU A 182 -14.50 -5.89 3.13
N PHE A 183 -14.26 -5.07 2.10
CA PHE A 183 -13.92 -3.66 2.23
C PHE A 183 -14.93 -2.74 1.52
N ASP A 184 -15.16 -1.57 2.10
CA ASP A 184 -15.94 -0.51 1.44
C ASP A 184 -15.11 0.24 0.41
N SER A 185 -13.78 0.26 0.60
CA SER A 185 -12.83 0.78 -0.38
C SER A 185 -11.43 0.20 -0.20
N ILE A 186 -10.72 0.09 -1.32
CA ILE A 186 -9.35 -0.41 -1.39
C ILE A 186 -8.50 0.55 -2.23
N SER A 187 -7.33 0.90 -1.71
CA SER A 187 -6.27 1.60 -2.46
C SER A 187 -5.21 0.60 -2.88
N ILE A 188 -4.83 0.56 -4.15
CA ILE A 188 -3.71 -0.24 -4.65
C ILE A 188 -2.70 0.62 -5.39
N CYS A 189 -1.40 0.41 -5.14
CA CYS A 189 -0.35 1.10 -5.88
C CYS A 189 0.15 0.25 -7.05
N LEU A 190 0.28 0.89 -8.21
CA LEU A 190 0.89 0.33 -9.41
C LEU A 190 2.41 0.63 -9.47
N SER A 191 2.82 1.72 -8.77
CA SER A 191 4.17 2.30 -8.82
C SER A 191 5.15 1.78 -7.75
N LYS A 192 4.99 0.52 -7.34
CA LYS A 192 5.89 -0.15 -6.40
C LYS A 192 6.38 -1.48 -7.00
N GLY A 193 6.13 -2.62 -6.37
CA GLY A 193 6.53 -3.94 -6.87
C GLY A 193 6.00 -4.25 -8.27
N LEU A 194 4.89 -3.68 -8.67
CA LEU A 194 4.31 -3.85 -10.00
C LEU A 194 5.04 -3.06 -11.12
N GLY A 195 5.94 -2.14 -10.77
CA GLY A 195 6.87 -1.50 -11.70
C GLY A 195 6.32 -0.38 -12.56
N ALA A 196 5.05 0.01 -12.44
CA ALA A 196 4.56 1.19 -13.15
C ALA A 196 5.28 2.47 -12.67
N PRO A 197 5.58 3.44 -13.56
CA PRO A 197 6.32 4.65 -13.19
C PRO A 197 5.54 5.54 -12.23
N ILE A 198 4.23 5.52 -12.32
CA ILE A 198 3.29 6.35 -11.57
C ILE A 198 1.95 5.62 -11.44
N GLY A 199 1.20 5.93 -10.40
CA GLY A 199 -0.20 5.61 -10.33
C GLY A 199 -0.61 4.67 -9.24
N SER A 200 -1.86 4.87 -8.84
CA SER A 200 -2.60 4.07 -7.88
C SER A 200 -4.08 4.07 -8.25
N LEU A 201 -4.81 3.08 -7.76
CA LEU A 201 -6.24 2.97 -7.99
C LEU A 201 -6.96 2.98 -6.64
N LEU A 202 -8.03 3.75 -6.54
CA LEU A 202 -9.00 3.66 -5.47
C LEU A 202 -10.21 2.88 -5.98
N LEU A 203 -10.56 1.80 -5.31
CA LEU A 203 -11.69 0.94 -5.65
C LEU A 203 -12.82 1.11 -4.62
N GLY A 204 -14.05 0.94 -5.04
CA GLY A 204 -15.23 1.03 -4.18
C GLY A 204 -16.52 0.99 -5.01
N ASN A 205 -17.64 1.45 -4.40
CA ASN A 205 -18.90 1.53 -5.12
C ASN A 205 -18.98 2.79 -6.01
N GLU A 206 -19.89 2.78 -7.00
CA GLU A 206 -20.07 3.89 -7.95
C GLU A 206 -20.39 5.22 -7.28
N LYS A 207 -21.21 5.19 -6.24
CA LYS A 207 -21.62 6.41 -5.49
C LYS A 207 -20.39 7.07 -4.85
N MET A 208 -19.55 6.27 -4.22
CA MET A 208 -18.29 6.72 -3.63
C MET A 208 -17.34 7.26 -4.70
N MET A 209 -17.16 6.53 -5.81
CA MET A 209 -16.25 6.94 -6.89
C MET A 209 -16.67 8.24 -7.54
N LYS A 210 -17.97 8.54 -7.60
CA LYS A 210 -18.47 9.84 -8.08
C LYS A 210 -18.02 11.01 -7.19
N GLN A 211 -17.96 10.82 -5.88
CA GLN A 211 -17.43 11.80 -4.92
C GLN A 211 -15.90 11.85 -4.97
N ALA A 212 -15.25 10.68 -4.99
CA ALA A 212 -13.82 10.53 -5.06
C ALA A 212 -13.21 11.26 -6.28
N ARG A 213 -13.88 11.21 -7.43
CA ARG A 213 -13.46 11.93 -8.64
C ARG A 213 -13.46 13.45 -8.47
N ARG A 214 -14.37 14.00 -7.67
CA ARG A 214 -14.38 15.43 -7.32
C ARG A 214 -13.22 15.78 -6.39
N GLN A 215 -12.95 14.93 -5.40
CA GLN A 215 -11.81 15.12 -4.49
C GLN A 215 -10.48 15.00 -5.25
N ARG A 216 -10.34 14.02 -6.16
CA ARG A 216 -9.18 13.93 -7.05
C ARG A 216 -8.96 15.24 -7.81
N LYS A 217 -10.04 15.86 -8.32
CA LYS A 217 -9.94 17.13 -9.06
C LYS A 217 -9.45 18.26 -8.16
N VAL A 218 -9.98 18.38 -6.94
CA VAL A 218 -9.56 19.40 -5.95
C VAL A 218 -8.09 19.25 -5.58
N MET A 219 -7.61 18.01 -5.44
CA MET A 219 -6.23 17.68 -5.09
C MET A 219 -5.25 17.80 -6.29
N GLY A 220 -5.72 18.21 -7.47
CA GLY A 220 -4.88 18.36 -8.66
C GLY A 220 -4.62 17.06 -9.43
N GLY A 221 -5.24 15.95 -9.06
CA GLY A 221 -5.05 14.63 -9.68
C GLY A 221 -5.89 14.38 -10.95
N GLY A 222 -6.63 15.35 -11.43
CA GLY A 222 -7.37 15.26 -12.70
C GLY A 222 -6.44 15.54 -13.88
N MET A 223 -5.77 14.52 -14.34
CA MET A 223 -4.89 14.55 -15.50
C MET A 223 -5.70 14.51 -16.81
N ARG A 224 -5.10 14.91 -17.93
CA ARG A 224 -5.77 14.94 -19.24
C ARG A 224 -5.55 13.59 -19.95
N GLN A 225 -4.52 13.47 -20.75
CA GLN A 225 -4.18 12.26 -21.51
C GLN A 225 -3.44 11.24 -20.60
N ALA A 226 -4.10 10.80 -19.55
CA ALA A 226 -3.53 9.89 -18.57
C ALA A 226 -3.44 8.44 -19.06
N GLY A 227 -4.00 8.15 -20.23
CA GLY A 227 -3.95 6.82 -20.84
C GLY A 227 -2.53 6.30 -21.07
N PHE A 228 -1.55 7.17 -21.30
CA PHE A 228 -0.14 6.75 -21.34
C PHE A 228 0.30 6.10 -20.03
N LEU A 229 -0.10 6.66 -18.89
CA LEU A 229 0.22 6.13 -17.57
C LEU A 229 -0.66 4.93 -17.21
N ALA A 230 -1.93 4.97 -17.62
CA ALA A 230 -2.85 3.87 -17.42
C ALA A 230 -2.43 2.59 -18.16
N ALA A 231 -1.84 2.72 -19.34
CA ALA A 231 -1.29 1.59 -20.09
C ALA A 231 -0.17 0.88 -19.32
N ALA A 232 0.68 1.61 -18.61
CA ALA A 232 1.65 1.02 -17.70
C ALA A 232 0.97 0.25 -16.56
N GLY A 233 -0.13 0.77 -16.03
CA GLY A 233 -0.94 0.10 -15.02
C GLY A 233 -1.57 -1.20 -15.52
N ILE A 234 -2.13 -1.21 -16.73
CA ILE A 234 -2.67 -2.42 -17.36
C ILE A 234 -1.56 -3.45 -17.55
N TYR A 235 -0.42 -3.03 -18.13
CA TYR A 235 0.74 -3.90 -18.30
C TYR A 235 1.20 -4.51 -16.98
N ALA A 236 1.27 -3.69 -15.92
CA ALA A 236 1.68 -4.12 -14.58
C ALA A 236 0.75 -5.18 -13.99
N LEU A 237 -0.56 -4.99 -14.12
CA LEU A 237 -1.56 -5.96 -13.64
C LEU A 237 -1.53 -7.27 -14.43
N ASP A 238 -1.22 -7.22 -15.74
CA ASP A 238 -1.20 -8.40 -16.61
C ASP A 238 0.08 -9.22 -16.51
N ASN A 239 1.23 -8.57 -16.20
CA ASN A 239 2.53 -9.22 -16.36
C ASN A 239 3.38 -9.26 -15.08
N ASN A 240 3.13 -8.39 -14.09
CA ASN A 240 4.05 -8.20 -12.98
C ASN A 240 3.52 -8.71 -11.62
N VAL A 241 2.29 -9.23 -11.54
CA VAL A 241 1.73 -9.72 -10.29
C VAL A 241 2.42 -11.02 -9.87
N ASP A 242 2.41 -12.04 -10.71
CA ASP A 242 2.95 -13.37 -10.38
C ASP A 242 4.45 -13.35 -10.08
N ARG A 243 5.20 -12.45 -10.71
CA ARG A 243 6.64 -12.31 -10.48
C ARG A 243 7.00 -11.77 -9.09
N LEU A 244 6.05 -11.21 -8.33
CA LEU A 244 6.30 -10.80 -6.95
C LEU A 244 6.81 -11.94 -6.06
N LYS A 245 6.56 -13.20 -6.44
CA LYS A 245 7.15 -14.38 -5.79
C LYS A 245 8.68 -14.35 -5.79
N GLU A 246 9.28 -13.85 -6.87
CA GLU A 246 10.74 -13.71 -6.99
C GLU A 246 11.27 -12.69 -5.97
N ASP A 247 10.56 -11.58 -5.77
CA ASP A 247 10.93 -10.59 -4.78
C ASP A 247 10.90 -11.18 -3.36
N HIS A 248 9.91 -12.02 -3.06
CA HIS A 248 9.80 -12.70 -1.77
C HIS A 248 10.90 -13.75 -1.56
N GLU A 249 11.23 -14.53 -2.61
CA GLU A 249 12.34 -15.48 -2.57
C GLU A 249 13.67 -14.76 -2.32
N ASN A 250 13.92 -13.68 -3.06
CA ASN A 250 15.11 -12.85 -2.90
C ASN A 250 15.23 -12.29 -1.48
N ALA A 251 14.12 -11.80 -0.91
CA ALA A 251 14.08 -11.33 0.47
C ALA A 251 14.44 -12.44 1.47
N ARG A 252 13.87 -13.64 1.31
CA ARG A 252 14.16 -14.79 2.16
C ARG A 252 15.62 -15.26 2.04
N MET A 253 16.20 -15.25 0.86
CA MET A 253 17.60 -15.58 0.65
C MET A 253 18.53 -14.62 1.41
N ILE A 254 18.31 -13.32 1.28
CA ILE A 254 19.10 -12.30 1.99
C ILE A 254 18.92 -12.46 3.50
N SER A 255 17.69 -12.68 4.00
CA SER A 255 17.43 -12.92 5.42
C SER A 255 18.24 -14.08 5.99
N GLY A 256 18.30 -15.20 5.26
CA GLY A 256 19.06 -16.39 5.69
C GLY A 256 20.58 -16.18 5.81
N VAL A 257 21.11 -15.15 5.17
CA VAL A 257 22.52 -14.73 5.34
C VAL A 257 22.65 -13.76 6.50
N LEU A 258 21.74 -12.78 6.61
CA LEU A 258 21.74 -11.83 7.73
C LEU A 258 21.65 -12.53 9.09
N GLU A 259 20.89 -13.64 9.18
CA GLU A 259 20.76 -14.46 10.41
C GLU A 259 22.09 -15.05 10.90
N LYS A 260 23.08 -15.18 10.01
CA LYS A 260 24.42 -15.73 10.32
C LYS A 260 25.43 -14.67 10.70
N LEU A 261 25.10 -13.39 10.55
CA LEU A 261 26.00 -12.28 10.85
C LEU A 261 25.92 -11.89 12.32
N ASP A 262 27.02 -12.01 13.04
CA ASP A 262 27.12 -11.67 14.48
C ASP A 262 26.71 -10.22 14.79
N LEU A 263 26.85 -9.33 13.81
CA LEU A 263 26.52 -7.91 13.95
C LEU A 263 25.03 -7.62 13.79
N VAL A 264 24.21 -8.58 13.33
CA VAL A 264 22.78 -8.43 13.10
C VAL A 264 21.98 -9.01 14.26
N GLU A 265 20.87 -8.39 14.60
CA GLU A 265 19.92 -8.86 15.59
C GLU A 265 18.49 -8.45 15.23
N ASN A 266 17.49 -9.00 15.93
CA ASN A 266 16.08 -8.63 15.80
C ASN A 266 15.57 -8.64 14.34
N ILE A 267 15.96 -9.65 13.54
CA ILE A 267 15.42 -9.79 12.19
C ILE A 267 13.91 -10.08 12.32
N ARG A 268 13.09 -9.18 11.77
CA ARG A 268 11.65 -9.40 11.72
C ARG A 268 11.33 -10.54 10.75
N ARG A 269 10.28 -11.30 11.06
CA ARG A 269 9.85 -12.38 10.18
C ARG A 269 9.59 -11.86 8.77
N VAL A 270 10.35 -12.36 7.80
CA VAL A 270 10.21 -11.99 6.38
C VAL A 270 9.04 -12.76 5.79
N GLN A 271 7.94 -12.07 5.55
CA GLN A 271 6.73 -12.64 4.96
C GLN A 271 6.57 -12.33 3.48
N THR A 272 7.07 -11.17 3.05
CA THR A 272 7.01 -10.70 1.66
C THR A 272 8.37 -10.15 1.21
N ASN A 273 8.39 -9.01 0.57
CA ASN A 273 9.58 -8.39 -0.03
C ASN A 273 10.27 -7.34 0.85
N ILE A 274 9.93 -7.25 2.13
CA ILE A 274 10.52 -6.27 3.06
C ILE A 274 11.27 -7.03 4.15
N LEU A 275 12.55 -6.66 4.33
CA LEU A 275 13.38 -7.12 5.44
C LEU A 275 13.65 -5.95 6.38
N ILE A 276 13.44 -6.16 7.67
CA ILE A 276 13.79 -5.19 8.71
C ILE A 276 14.59 -5.93 9.78
N PHE A 277 15.73 -5.37 10.15
CA PHE A 277 16.61 -5.92 11.17
C PHE A 277 17.36 -4.80 11.89
N ASP A 278 17.89 -5.11 13.05
CA ASP A 278 18.73 -4.18 13.80
C ASP A 278 20.21 -4.57 13.70
N VAL A 279 21.09 -3.59 13.73
CA VAL A 279 22.54 -3.79 13.83
C VAL A 279 23.00 -3.56 15.27
N LYS A 280 23.86 -4.45 15.78
CA LYS A 280 24.41 -4.37 17.14
C LYS A 280 25.43 -3.24 17.27
N LYS A 281 25.49 -2.62 18.43
CA LYS A 281 26.57 -1.69 18.77
C LYS A 281 27.95 -2.39 18.65
N PRO A 282 28.98 -1.68 18.19
CA PRO A 282 29.05 -0.23 17.96
C PRO A 282 28.48 0.25 16.62
N TRP A 283 27.94 -0.63 15.77
CA TRP A 283 27.35 -0.24 14.51
C TRP A 283 26.09 0.61 14.71
N THR A 284 25.85 1.53 13.80
CA THR A 284 24.58 2.24 13.59
C THR A 284 24.03 1.87 12.21
N ALA A 285 22.74 2.15 11.96
CA ALA A 285 22.18 1.94 10.62
C ALA A 285 22.99 2.68 9.56
N ASP A 286 23.38 3.93 9.81
CA ASP A 286 24.15 4.74 8.86
C ASP A 286 25.53 4.13 8.59
N SER A 287 26.31 3.75 9.62
CA SER A 287 27.64 3.15 9.44
C SER A 287 27.58 1.80 8.72
N PHE A 288 26.56 1.00 8.99
CA PHE A 288 26.33 -0.24 8.26
C PHE A 288 26.00 0.03 6.77
N LEU A 289 25.12 0.99 6.51
CA LEU A 289 24.72 1.34 5.14
C LEU A 289 25.89 1.94 4.33
N GLU A 290 26.75 2.75 4.96
CA GLU A 290 27.98 3.23 4.34
C GLU A 290 28.88 2.05 3.93
N LYS A 291 29.01 1.05 4.81
CA LYS A 291 29.87 -0.12 4.54
C LYS A 291 29.35 -0.97 3.39
N ILE A 292 28.06 -1.31 3.34
CA ILE A 292 27.49 -2.10 2.25
C ILE A 292 27.43 -1.31 0.93
N LYS A 293 27.37 0.03 1.00
CA LYS A 293 27.42 0.89 -0.18
C LYS A 293 28.76 0.78 -0.91
N GLU A 294 29.88 0.55 -0.17
CA GLU A 294 31.20 0.28 -0.77
C GLU A 294 31.17 -0.98 -1.67
N ALA A 295 30.30 -1.95 -1.35
CA ALA A 295 30.06 -3.16 -2.14
C ALA A 295 28.94 -2.99 -3.20
N GLY A 296 28.45 -1.76 -3.43
CA GLY A 296 27.40 -1.47 -4.41
C GLY A 296 25.97 -1.73 -3.94
N ILE A 297 25.76 -2.04 -2.65
CA ILE A 297 24.43 -2.36 -2.12
C ILE A 297 23.78 -1.07 -1.60
N ALA A 298 22.59 -0.75 -2.14
CA ALA A 298 21.80 0.41 -1.72
C ALA A 298 20.62 -0.01 -0.84
N ALA A 299 20.49 0.59 0.34
CA ALA A 299 19.36 0.39 1.24
C ALA A 299 19.07 1.67 2.04
N ALA A 300 18.07 1.64 2.89
CA ALA A 300 17.63 2.82 3.63
C ALA A 300 17.68 2.61 5.16
N PRO A 301 18.07 3.63 5.93
CA PRO A 301 17.92 3.59 7.38
C PRO A 301 16.42 3.62 7.74
N PHE A 302 16.06 2.93 8.80
CA PHE A 302 14.69 2.84 9.28
C PHE A 302 14.55 3.22 10.77
N GLY A 303 15.68 3.43 11.41
CA GLY A 303 15.87 3.88 12.77
C GLY A 303 17.36 4.02 13.05
N PRO A 304 17.77 4.46 14.23
CA PRO A 304 19.20 4.65 14.56
C PRO A 304 20.04 3.36 14.47
N GLN A 305 19.42 2.22 14.79
CA GLN A 305 20.00 0.87 14.69
C GLN A 305 19.31 0.01 13.64
N THR A 306 18.18 0.45 13.10
CA THR A 306 17.29 -0.35 12.25
C THR A 306 17.54 -0.08 10.79
N VAL A 307 17.71 -1.14 10.01
CA VAL A 307 17.89 -1.12 8.56
C VAL A 307 16.70 -1.78 7.88
N ARG A 308 16.31 -1.26 6.71
CA ARG A 308 15.28 -1.86 5.88
C ARG A 308 15.78 -2.11 4.47
N PHE A 309 15.66 -3.36 4.03
CA PHE A 309 15.81 -3.75 2.63
C PHE A 309 14.44 -3.98 1.99
N VAL A 310 14.34 -3.71 0.71
CA VAL A 310 13.15 -3.99 -0.09
C VAL A 310 13.60 -4.58 -1.41
N THR A 311 13.27 -5.83 -1.65
CA THR A 311 13.47 -6.47 -2.94
C THR A 311 12.38 -6.07 -3.92
N HIS A 312 12.72 -5.95 -5.20
CA HIS A 312 11.80 -5.50 -6.23
C HIS A 312 12.30 -5.88 -7.63
N LEU A 313 11.51 -5.59 -8.66
CA LEU A 313 11.71 -5.94 -10.05
C LEU A 313 13.16 -5.74 -10.59
N ASP A 314 13.86 -4.69 -10.14
CA ASP A 314 15.21 -4.37 -10.60
C ASP A 314 16.31 -5.10 -9.78
N VAL A 315 15.93 -5.97 -8.84
CA VAL A 315 16.85 -6.78 -8.03
C VAL A 315 16.80 -8.23 -8.54
N THR A 316 17.77 -8.60 -9.36
CA THR A 316 17.83 -9.95 -9.96
C THR A 316 18.40 -10.98 -8.98
N LYS A 317 18.22 -12.28 -9.29
CA LYS A 317 18.82 -13.38 -8.51
C LYS A 317 20.36 -13.32 -8.52
N GLU A 318 20.96 -12.87 -9.63
CA GLU A 318 22.41 -12.69 -9.75
C GLU A 318 22.90 -11.60 -8.79
N MET A 319 22.22 -10.43 -8.75
CA MET A 319 22.52 -9.37 -7.79
C MET A 319 22.35 -9.84 -6.34
N VAL A 320 21.33 -10.66 -6.06
CA VAL A 320 21.17 -11.25 -4.72
C VAL A 320 22.32 -12.20 -4.40
N GLY A 321 22.83 -12.96 -5.37
CA GLY A 321 24.04 -13.77 -5.23
C GLY A 321 25.22 -12.93 -4.77
N GLU A 322 25.48 -11.80 -5.42
CA GLU A 322 26.57 -10.85 -5.07
C GLU A 322 26.36 -10.23 -3.66
N VAL A 323 25.11 -10.01 -3.24
CA VAL A 323 24.81 -9.50 -1.89
C VAL A 323 25.09 -10.54 -0.81
N ILE A 324 24.96 -11.82 -1.12
CA ILE A 324 25.11 -12.93 -0.19
C ILE A 324 26.58 -13.31 0.02
N GLU A 325 27.45 -13.12 -0.97
CA GLU A 325 28.90 -13.32 -0.89
C GLU A 325 29.60 -12.23 -0.06
#